data_4586ab7eb2b778a2eb6a3971bb0f39a1
#
_entry.id   4586ab7eb2b778a2eb6a3971bb0f39a1
#
_cell.length_a   1.000
_cell.length_b   1.000
_cell.length_c   1.000
_cell.angle_alpha   90.00
_cell.angle_beta   90.00
_cell.angle_gamma   90.00
#
_symmetry.space_group_name_H-M   'P 1'
#
loop_
_entity.id
_entity.type
_entity.pdbx_description
1 polymer ?
#
loop_
_entity_poly.entity_id
_entity_poly.type
_entity_poly.pdbx_seq_one_letter_code
_entity_poly.pdbx_strand_id
1 'polypeptide(L)'
;MSTSVIRVALLGAESTGKTSLSQYITEALLAQGQVATYVPEVLREWCHMYGRTPAFHEQRDIAKQQAERIFSIQEGWVIADTTPLMTAVYSDYVFKDSSLYEEALGLQAQFDLTLVMGLDVAWVPDGLQRDGEHVRQPVDSLIRQAMAKKQLPFKVIYGQDQARLNAALLAISQGISNLNEPLDLKFSVPGLQLTQTQREVSQYGLNQGKTAWRCDLCSDSECEHRLFSDLLK
;
A
#
# COMPACT_ATOMS: atom_id res chain seq x y z
N MET A 1 15.00 0.99 -29.27
CA MET A 1 13.79 1.73 -28.90
C MET A 1 13.91 1.99 -27.41
N SER A 2 13.91 3.24 -26.95
CA SER A 2 13.99 3.53 -25.51
C SER A 2 12.67 3.10 -24.88
N THR A 3 12.67 2.01 -24.16
CA THR A 3 11.52 1.58 -23.36
C THR A 3 11.39 2.58 -22.21
N SER A 4 10.36 3.42 -22.28
CA SER A 4 10.06 4.35 -21.19
C SER A 4 9.69 3.54 -19.95
N VAL A 5 10.22 3.91 -18.80
CA VAL A 5 9.80 3.32 -17.52
C VAL A 5 8.43 3.87 -17.13
N ILE A 6 7.53 3.00 -16.66
CA ILE A 6 6.20 3.37 -16.15
C ILE A 6 6.14 3.01 -14.68
N ARG A 7 5.93 4.01 -13.83
CA ARG A 7 5.90 3.84 -12.37
C ARG A 7 4.49 3.95 -11.82
N VAL A 8 4.02 2.88 -11.19
CA VAL A 8 2.71 2.83 -10.52
C VAL A 8 2.93 2.69 -9.01
N ALA A 9 2.42 3.64 -8.25
CA ALA A 9 2.46 3.62 -6.79
C ALA A 9 1.18 3.03 -6.21
N LEU A 10 1.30 2.14 -5.22
CA LEU A 10 0.18 1.69 -4.40
C LEU A 10 0.32 2.29 -2.99
N LEU A 11 -0.62 3.13 -2.61
CA LEU A 11 -0.71 3.77 -1.30
C LEU A 11 -1.96 3.29 -0.57
N GLY A 12 -1.95 3.39 0.74
CA GLY A 12 -3.12 3.08 1.56
C GLY A 12 -2.72 2.70 2.98
N ALA A 13 -3.65 2.77 3.89
CA ALA A 13 -3.47 2.36 5.27
C ALA A 13 -3.13 0.87 5.37
N GLU A 14 -2.77 0.44 6.55
CA GLU A 14 -2.50 -0.96 6.85
C GLU A 14 -3.71 -1.87 6.56
N SER A 15 -3.45 -3.15 6.33
CA SER A 15 -4.48 -4.16 6.04
C SER A 15 -5.44 -3.81 4.89
N THR A 16 -5.00 -3.01 3.91
CA THR A 16 -5.79 -2.67 2.72
C THR A 16 -5.44 -3.51 1.49
N GLY A 17 -4.56 -4.50 1.63
CA GLY A 17 -4.21 -5.43 0.55
C GLY A 17 -3.26 -4.86 -0.51
N LYS A 18 -2.47 -3.81 -0.19
CA LYS A 18 -1.46 -3.23 -1.11
C LYS A 18 -0.51 -4.28 -1.67
N THR A 19 0.14 -5.03 -0.78
CA THR A 19 1.17 -6.01 -1.14
C THR A 19 0.63 -7.08 -2.10
N SER A 20 -0.52 -7.66 -1.77
CA SER A 20 -1.13 -8.67 -2.64
C SER A 20 -1.52 -8.08 -3.99
N LEU A 21 -2.12 -6.87 -3.99
CA LEU A 21 -2.53 -6.24 -5.23
C LEU A 21 -1.33 -5.85 -6.11
N SER A 22 -0.25 -5.32 -5.54
CA SER A 22 0.95 -4.98 -6.30
C SER A 22 1.61 -6.21 -6.93
N GLN A 23 1.65 -7.33 -6.22
CA GLN A 23 2.11 -8.61 -6.76
C GLN A 23 1.21 -9.10 -7.90
N TYR A 24 -0.10 -9.09 -7.72
CA TYR A 24 -1.06 -9.52 -8.77
C TYR A 24 -1.03 -8.62 -10.01
N ILE A 25 -0.86 -7.31 -9.85
CA ILE A 25 -0.67 -6.41 -10.99
C ILE A 25 0.61 -6.78 -11.73
N THR A 26 1.71 -7.02 -11.01
CA THR A 26 2.98 -7.42 -11.62
C THR A 26 2.85 -8.73 -12.38
N GLU A 27 2.23 -9.75 -11.79
CA GLU A 27 1.96 -11.04 -12.44
C GLU A 27 1.10 -10.89 -13.69
N ALA A 28 0.05 -10.05 -13.61
CA ALA A 28 -0.82 -9.78 -14.74
C ALA A 28 -0.08 -9.12 -15.91
N LEU A 29 0.83 -8.19 -15.62
CA LEU A 29 1.66 -7.54 -16.65
C LEU A 29 2.67 -8.52 -17.27
N LEU A 30 3.35 -9.32 -16.44
CA LEU A 30 4.29 -10.35 -16.91
C LEU A 30 3.61 -11.39 -17.79
N ALA A 31 2.42 -11.86 -17.40
CA ALA A 31 1.65 -12.82 -18.18
C ALA A 31 1.17 -12.27 -19.53
N GLN A 32 1.10 -10.95 -19.68
CA GLN A 32 0.80 -10.26 -20.93
C GLN A 32 2.06 -9.89 -21.73
N GLY A 33 3.23 -10.45 -21.36
CA GLY A 33 4.50 -10.22 -22.06
C GLY A 33 5.15 -8.87 -21.78
N GLN A 34 4.65 -8.11 -20.78
CA GLN A 34 5.26 -6.86 -20.37
C GLN A 34 6.48 -7.12 -19.47
N VAL A 35 7.48 -6.25 -19.53
CA VAL A 35 8.56 -6.24 -18.53
C VAL A 35 8.02 -5.52 -17.30
N ALA A 36 7.94 -6.20 -16.15
CA ALA A 36 7.41 -5.63 -14.93
C ALA A 36 8.22 -6.05 -13.69
N THR A 37 8.43 -5.11 -12.78
CA THR A 37 9.18 -5.32 -11.54
C THR A 37 8.32 -4.89 -10.35
N TYR A 38 8.13 -5.82 -9.41
CA TYR A 38 7.56 -5.53 -8.10
C TYR A 38 8.63 -4.96 -7.17
N VAL A 39 8.34 -3.84 -6.51
CA VAL A 39 9.22 -3.24 -5.50
C VAL A 39 8.55 -3.37 -4.13
N PRO A 40 9.09 -4.21 -3.24
CA PRO A 40 8.52 -4.44 -1.92
C PRO A 40 8.69 -3.25 -0.98
N GLU A 41 7.90 -3.24 0.09
CA GLU A 41 7.96 -2.25 1.16
C GLU A 41 9.24 -2.42 1.99
N VAL A 42 10.12 -1.42 1.95
CA VAL A 42 11.39 -1.41 2.72
C VAL A 42 11.11 -1.41 4.23
N LEU A 43 10.10 -0.67 4.69
CA LEU A 43 9.74 -0.62 6.10
C LEU A 43 9.44 -2.01 6.67
N ARG A 44 8.71 -2.83 5.94
CA ARG A 44 8.36 -4.20 6.34
C ARG A 44 9.61 -5.07 6.47
N GLU A 45 10.52 -5.01 5.49
CA GLU A 45 11.79 -5.73 5.54
C GLU A 45 12.65 -5.26 6.72
N TRP A 46 12.68 -3.96 6.95
CA TRP A 46 13.39 -3.34 8.07
C TRP A 46 12.86 -3.85 9.41
N CYS A 47 11.54 -3.84 9.62
CA CYS A 47 10.92 -4.36 10.85
C CYS A 47 11.23 -5.84 11.07
N HIS A 48 11.20 -6.66 10.01
CA HIS A 48 11.59 -8.07 10.10
C HIS A 48 13.06 -8.25 10.48
N MET A 49 13.95 -7.44 9.93
CA MET A 49 15.39 -7.52 10.20
C MET A 49 15.73 -7.14 11.63
N TYR A 50 15.09 -6.09 12.15
CA TYR A 50 15.42 -5.55 13.47
C TYR A 50 14.49 -6.01 14.59
N GLY A 51 13.39 -6.71 14.28
CA GLY A 51 12.43 -7.21 15.25
C GLY A 51 11.68 -6.12 16.03
N ARG A 52 11.64 -4.89 15.50
CA ARG A 52 10.98 -3.72 16.10
C ARG A 52 10.52 -2.75 15.03
N THR A 53 9.70 -1.78 15.41
CA THR A 53 9.37 -0.63 14.59
C THR A 53 10.53 0.40 14.59
N PRO A 54 10.68 1.20 13.51
CA PRO A 54 11.75 2.19 13.44
C PRO A 54 11.48 3.39 14.34
N ALA A 55 12.56 3.90 14.93
CA ALA A 55 12.54 5.15 15.68
C ALA A 55 12.43 6.37 14.73
N PHE A 56 12.13 7.53 15.30
CA PHE A 56 11.99 8.79 14.57
C PHE A 56 13.14 9.09 13.60
N HIS A 57 14.38 8.97 14.07
CA HIS A 57 15.57 9.30 13.28
C HIS A 57 15.85 8.29 12.14
N GLU A 58 15.24 7.11 12.15
CA GLU A 58 15.40 6.06 11.14
C GLU A 58 14.42 6.21 9.96
N GLN A 59 13.34 6.98 10.13
CA GLN A 59 12.29 7.15 9.12
C GLN A 59 12.85 7.69 7.80
N ARG A 60 13.72 8.68 7.86
CA ARG A 60 14.32 9.30 6.65
C ARG A 60 15.13 8.31 5.83
N ASP A 61 15.93 7.47 6.48
CA ASP A 61 16.78 6.50 5.80
C ASP A 61 15.93 5.39 5.16
N ILE A 62 14.84 4.97 5.80
CA ILE A 62 13.89 4.02 5.25
C ILE A 62 13.20 4.59 4.01
N ALA A 63 12.73 5.85 4.09
CA ALA A 63 12.12 6.53 2.96
C ALA A 63 13.10 6.66 1.78
N LYS A 64 14.35 7.00 2.06
CA LYS A 64 15.42 7.10 1.05
C LYS A 64 15.69 5.75 0.39
N GLN A 65 15.82 4.68 1.15
CA GLN A 65 16.01 3.33 0.61
C GLN A 65 14.83 2.90 -0.28
N GLN A 66 13.59 3.22 0.11
CA GLN A 66 12.42 2.95 -0.72
C GLN A 66 12.51 3.72 -2.05
N ALA A 67 12.89 4.99 -2.01
CA ALA A 67 13.09 5.79 -3.22
C ALA A 67 14.18 5.20 -4.13
N GLU A 68 15.35 4.88 -3.56
CA GLU A 68 16.47 4.31 -4.30
C GLU A 68 16.09 3.02 -5.01
N ARG A 69 15.37 2.10 -4.36
CA ARG A 69 14.88 0.87 -4.99
C ARG A 69 13.94 1.14 -6.16
N ILE A 70 12.99 2.05 -6.00
CA ILE A 70 12.02 2.37 -7.03
C ILE A 70 12.69 3.04 -8.24
N PHE A 71 13.51 4.05 -7.99
CA PHE A 71 14.08 4.89 -9.03
C PHE A 71 15.35 4.33 -9.67
N SER A 72 15.95 3.25 -9.11
CA SER A 72 17.03 2.52 -9.75
C SER A 72 16.59 1.71 -10.98
N ILE A 73 15.31 1.37 -11.09
CA ILE A 73 14.74 0.62 -12.22
C ILE A 73 14.49 1.60 -13.37
N GLN A 74 15.05 1.31 -14.54
CA GLN A 74 15.08 2.23 -15.69
C GLN A 74 14.26 1.76 -16.90
N GLU A 75 13.64 0.57 -16.83
CA GLU A 75 12.86 0.02 -17.94
C GLU A 75 11.61 -0.72 -17.45
N GLY A 76 10.61 -0.79 -18.31
CA GLY A 76 9.37 -1.53 -18.07
C GLY A 76 8.48 -0.91 -16.99
N TRP A 77 7.64 -1.73 -16.41
CA TRP A 77 6.71 -1.34 -15.36
C TRP A 77 7.35 -1.50 -13.98
N VAL A 78 7.20 -0.49 -13.15
CA VAL A 78 7.62 -0.52 -11.74
C VAL A 78 6.37 -0.43 -10.88
N ILE A 79 6.04 -1.51 -10.20
CA ILE A 79 4.89 -1.58 -9.30
C ILE A 79 5.38 -1.49 -7.86
N ALA A 80 5.22 -0.32 -7.27
CA ALA A 80 5.74 -0.02 -5.94
C ALA A 80 4.68 -0.33 -4.86
N ASP A 81 4.98 -1.34 -4.03
CA ASP A 81 4.24 -1.58 -2.77
C ASP A 81 4.71 -0.56 -1.76
N THR A 82 3.99 0.52 -1.65
CA THR A 82 4.30 1.78 -0.97
C THR A 82 5.36 2.66 -1.67
N THR A 83 5.46 3.88 -1.16
CA THR A 83 6.45 4.88 -1.59
C THR A 83 6.96 5.64 -0.38
N PRO A 84 7.99 6.50 -0.51
CA PRO A 84 8.43 7.39 0.57
C PRO A 84 7.31 8.21 1.21
N LEU A 85 6.22 8.48 0.48
CA LEU A 85 5.06 9.20 1.01
C LEU A 85 4.39 8.44 2.16
N MET A 86 4.35 7.11 2.11
CA MET A 86 3.80 6.33 3.22
C MET A 86 4.66 6.46 4.48
N THR A 87 5.99 6.46 4.35
CA THR A 87 6.88 6.71 5.49
C THR A 87 6.66 8.11 6.07
N ALA A 88 6.49 9.14 5.22
CA ALA A 88 6.18 10.49 5.68
C ALA A 88 4.83 10.56 6.42
N VAL A 89 3.80 9.87 5.92
CA VAL A 89 2.47 9.79 6.55
C VAL A 89 2.55 9.12 7.92
N TYR A 90 3.26 8.00 8.04
CA TYR A 90 3.42 7.34 9.34
C TYR A 90 4.30 8.13 10.30
N SER A 91 5.35 8.83 9.81
CA SER A 91 6.15 9.75 10.64
C SER A 91 5.28 10.87 11.22
N ASP A 92 4.39 11.46 10.42
CA ASP A 92 3.43 12.46 10.89
C ASP A 92 2.42 11.85 11.86
N TYR A 93 1.85 10.69 11.55
CA TYR A 93 0.86 10.05 12.40
C TYR A 93 1.43 9.69 13.77
N VAL A 94 2.60 9.05 13.82
CA VAL A 94 3.21 8.51 15.04
C VAL A 94 3.99 9.57 15.81
N PHE A 95 4.87 10.31 15.12
CA PHE A 95 5.81 11.23 15.75
C PHE A 95 5.41 12.70 15.65
N LYS A 96 4.27 13.00 14.99
CA LYS A 96 3.85 14.37 14.66
C LYS A 96 4.90 15.15 13.86
N ASP A 97 5.67 14.41 13.06
CA ASP A 97 6.72 14.95 12.20
C ASP A 97 6.28 15.05 10.75
N SER A 98 6.09 16.25 10.28
CA SER A 98 5.72 16.54 8.88
C SER A 98 6.93 16.87 7.99
N SER A 99 8.16 16.78 8.49
CA SER A 99 9.36 17.21 7.79
C SER A 99 9.69 16.40 6.53
N LEU A 100 9.20 15.15 6.45
CA LEU A 100 9.44 14.26 5.32
C LEU A 100 8.52 14.53 4.12
N TYR A 101 7.41 15.26 4.28
CA TYR A 101 6.41 15.41 3.21
C TYR A 101 6.94 16.13 1.97
N GLU A 102 7.78 17.13 2.12
CA GLU A 102 8.24 17.92 0.97
C GLU A 102 9.01 17.04 -0.02
N GLU A 103 9.99 16.31 0.47
CA GLU A 103 10.80 15.37 -0.32
C GLU A 103 9.95 14.22 -0.86
N ALA A 104 9.14 13.60 0.00
CA ALA A 104 8.29 12.48 -0.35
C ALA A 104 7.25 12.83 -1.44
N LEU A 105 6.63 14.00 -1.36
CA LEU A 105 5.69 14.48 -2.38
C LEU A 105 6.39 14.88 -3.69
N GLY A 106 7.61 15.39 -3.61
CA GLY A 106 8.45 15.63 -4.79
C GLY A 106 8.77 14.33 -5.54
N LEU A 107 9.03 13.25 -4.81
CA LEU A 107 9.23 11.91 -5.38
C LEU A 107 7.91 11.32 -5.88
N GLN A 108 6.81 11.51 -5.15
CA GLN A 108 5.49 11.02 -5.55
C GLN A 108 5.00 11.64 -6.87
N ALA A 109 5.36 12.87 -7.15
CA ALA A 109 5.05 13.53 -8.42
C ALA A 109 5.73 12.90 -9.65
N GLN A 110 6.71 12.01 -9.45
CA GLN A 110 7.42 11.32 -10.53
C GLN A 110 6.79 9.96 -10.90
N PHE A 111 5.68 9.59 -10.26
CA PHE A 111 4.91 8.41 -10.65
C PHE A 111 3.91 8.75 -11.74
N ASP A 112 3.79 7.86 -12.73
CA ASP A 112 2.84 7.99 -13.82
C ASP A 112 1.39 7.78 -13.35
N LEU A 113 1.22 6.94 -12.31
CA LEU A 113 -0.07 6.67 -11.70
C LEU A 113 0.08 6.37 -10.21
N THR A 114 -0.84 6.91 -9.40
CA THR A 114 -0.98 6.57 -7.98
C THR A 114 -2.33 5.92 -7.73
N LEU A 115 -2.31 4.71 -7.18
CA LEU A 115 -3.47 3.98 -6.72
C LEU A 115 -3.56 4.07 -5.19
N VAL A 116 -4.67 4.55 -4.66
CA VAL A 116 -4.92 4.60 -3.21
C VAL A 116 -5.93 3.52 -2.86
N MET A 117 -5.60 2.66 -1.93
CA MET A 117 -6.49 1.57 -1.52
C MET A 117 -7.68 2.09 -0.71
N GLY A 118 -8.88 1.69 -1.08
CA GLY A 118 -10.08 1.89 -0.28
C GLY A 118 -10.03 1.11 1.04
N LEU A 119 -10.82 1.54 2.03
CA LEU A 119 -10.91 0.91 3.36
C LEU A 119 -12.00 -0.18 3.44
N ASP A 120 -12.42 -0.70 2.30
CA ASP A 120 -13.52 -1.66 2.15
C ASP A 120 -13.11 -3.14 2.39
N VAL A 121 -11.81 -3.39 2.59
CA VAL A 121 -11.30 -4.72 3.00
C VAL A 121 -11.26 -4.78 4.52
N ALA A 122 -11.67 -5.91 5.10
CA ALA A 122 -11.60 -6.12 6.53
C ALA A 122 -10.16 -6.00 7.05
N TRP A 123 -10.00 -5.42 8.23
CA TRP A 123 -8.70 -5.36 8.87
C TRP A 123 -8.31 -6.76 9.39
N VAL A 124 -7.05 -7.13 9.18
CA VAL A 124 -6.49 -8.40 9.66
C VAL A 124 -5.17 -8.11 10.38
N PRO A 125 -4.94 -8.66 11.58
CA PRO A 125 -3.68 -8.52 12.30
C PRO A 125 -2.50 -9.05 11.46
N ASP A 126 -1.33 -8.42 11.58
CA ASP A 126 -0.09 -8.83 10.88
C ASP A 126 1.15 -8.54 11.76
N GLY A 127 1.09 -8.97 13.00
CA GLY A 127 2.20 -8.87 13.95
C GLY A 127 2.60 -7.41 14.27
N LEU A 128 3.90 -7.12 14.29
CA LEU A 128 4.49 -5.87 14.78
C LEU A 128 4.26 -4.64 13.88
N GLN A 129 3.59 -4.77 12.73
CA GLN A 129 3.56 -3.73 11.71
C GLN A 129 2.20 -3.04 11.56
N ARG A 130 1.24 -3.39 12.40
CA ARG A 130 -0.12 -2.84 12.35
C ARG A 130 -0.58 -2.39 13.72
N ASP A 131 -0.95 -1.12 13.80
CA ASP A 131 -1.39 -0.46 15.05
C ASP A 131 -2.86 -0.71 15.40
N GLY A 132 -3.60 -1.35 14.49
CA GLY A 132 -5.00 -1.66 14.67
C GLY A 132 -5.94 -0.96 13.70
N GLU A 133 -7.18 -1.38 13.66
CA GLU A 133 -8.19 -0.87 12.72
C GLU A 133 -8.39 0.65 12.82
N HIS A 134 -8.27 1.21 14.02
CA HIS A 134 -8.47 2.64 14.30
C HIS A 134 -7.47 3.55 13.58
N VAL A 135 -6.29 3.03 13.20
CA VAL A 135 -5.24 3.78 12.50
C VAL A 135 -5.59 4.01 11.02
N ARG A 136 -6.41 3.13 10.43
CA ARG A 136 -6.69 3.12 9.00
C ARG A 136 -7.28 4.42 8.49
N GLN A 137 -8.32 4.93 9.16
CA GLN A 137 -9.00 6.14 8.72
C GLN A 137 -8.15 7.40 8.86
N PRO A 138 -7.45 7.65 9.99
CA PRO A 138 -6.48 8.74 10.09
C PRO A 138 -5.39 8.69 9.03
N VAL A 139 -4.78 7.53 8.78
CA VAL A 139 -3.73 7.35 7.78
C VAL A 139 -4.27 7.60 6.37
N ASP A 140 -5.42 7.05 5.99
CA ASP A 140 -6.06 7.32 4.71
C ASP A 140 -6.34 8.83 4.51
N SER A 141 -6.81 9.49 5.57
CA SER A 141 -7.04 10.94 5.55
C SER A 141 -5.76 11.73 5.32
N LEU A 142 -4.67 11.38 5.98
CA LEU A 142 -3.36 12.02 5.80
C LEU A 142 -2.81 11.81 4.38
N ILE A 143 -2.93 10.61 3.80
CA ILE A 143 -2.55 10.33 2.42
C ILE A 143 -3.30 11.28 1.48
N ARG A 144 -4.62 11.32 1.57
CA ARG A 144 -5.47 12.15 0.70
C ARG A 144 -5.19 13.63 0.86
N GLN A 145 -5.01 14.11 2.09
CA GLN A 145 -4.66 15.51 2.37
C GLN A 145 -3.30 15.89 1.77
N ALA A 146 -2.29 15.02 1.93
CA ALA A 146 -0.97 15.26 1.39
C ALA A 146 -0.99 15.33 -0.15
N MET A 147 -1.67 14.37 -0.81
CA MET A 147 -1.83 14.36 -2.27
C MET A 147 -2.60 15.59 -2.76
N ALA A 148 -3.70 15.96 -2.09
CA ALA A 148 -4.51 17.13 -2.46
C ALA A 148 -3.73 18.43 -2.31
N LYS A 149 -2.95 18.59 -1.24
CA LYS A 149 -2.12 19.78 -1.00
C LYS A 149 -1.13 20.07 -2.13
N LYS A 150 -0.60 19.04 -2.76
CA LYS A 150 0.30 19.14 -3.93
C LYS A 150 -0.41 18.95 -5.27
N GLN A 151 -1.74 18.84 -5.26
CA GLN A 151 -2.56 18.60 -6.45
C GLN A 151 -2.13 17.38 -7.27
N LEU A 152 -1.61 16.34 -6.59
CA LEU A 152 -1.21 15.09 -7.22
C LEU A 152 -2.45 14.21 -7.45
N PRO A 153 -2.69 13.78 -8.69
CA PRO A 153 -3.83 12.93 -9.01
C PRO A 153 -3.64 11.51 -8.44
N PHE A 154 -4.73 10.88 -8.07
CA PHE A 154 -4.76 9.46 -7.70
C PHE A 154 -6.10 8.83 -8.05
N LYS A 155 -6.11 7.50 -8.16
CA LYS A 155 -7.33 6.70 -8.31
C LYS A 155 -7.56 5.87 -7.06
N VAL A 156 -8.79 5.82 -6.57
CA VAL A 156 -9.12 4.96 -5.41
C VAL A 156 -9.57 3.61 -5.91
N ILE A 157 -9.00 2.55 -5.35
CA ILE A 157 -9.29 1.17 -5.72
C ILE A 157 -10.12 0.50 -4.62
N TYR A 158 -11.31 0.07 -4.99
CA TYR A 158 -12.23 -0.67 -4.16
C TYR A 158 -12.42 -2.11 -4.66
N GLY A 159 -13.11 -2.91 -3.90
CA GLY A 159 -13.43 -4.30 -4.20
C GLY A 159 -12.51 -5.27 -3.46
N GLN A 160 -12.72 -6.54 -3.69
CA GLN A 160 -11.95 -7.63 -3.10
C GLN A 160 -11.47 -8.58 -4.21
N ASP A 161 -10.38 -9.29 -3.94
CA ASP A 161 -9.86 -10.34 -4.80
C ASP A 161 -9.77 -9.94 -6.29
N GLN A 162 -10.34 -10.72 -7.16
CA GLN A 162 -10.32 -10.50 -8.61
C GLN A 162 -10.99 -9.19 -9.02
N ALA A 163 -12.05 -8.77 -8.33
CA ALA A 163 -12.72 -7.49 -8.63
C ALA A 163 -11.79 -6.30 -8.33
N ARG A 164 -10.99 -6.39 -7.28
CA ARG A 164 -10.00 -5.37 -6.93
C ARG A 164 -8.86 -5.30 -7.96
N LEU A 165 -8.38 -6.47 -8.40
CA LEU A 165 -7.39 -6.53 -9.47
C LEU A 165 -7.92 -5.92 -10.77
N ASN A 166 -9.13 -6.29 -11.18
CA ASN A 166 -9.78 -5.75 -12.38
C ASN A 166 -9.94 -4.22 -12.31
N ALA A 167 -10.35 -3.70 -11.14
CA ALA A 167 -10.45 -2.26 -10.91
C ALA A 167 -9.09 -1.56 -11.04
N ALA A 168 -8.02 -2.17 -10.52
CA ALA A 168 -6.66 -1.64 -10.63
C ALA A 168 -6.16 -1.67 -12.09
N LEU A 169 -6.33 -2.78 -12.81
CA LEU A 169 -5.94 -2.89 -14.22
C LEU A 169 -6.72 -1.89 -15.10
N LEU A 170 -8.00 -1.69 -14.82
CA LEU A 170 -8.81 -0.67 -15.50
C LEU A 170 -8.29 0.74 -15.21
N ALA A 171 -7.96 1.03 -13.95
CA ALA A 171 -7.38 2.34 -13.56
C ALA A 171 -6.03 2.59 -14.25
N ILE A 172 -5.19 1.56 -14.38
CA ILE A 172 -3.90 1.61 -15.08
C ILE A 172 -4.14 1.87 -16.57
N SER A 173 -5.02 1.09 -17.22
CA SER A 173 -5.34 1.24 -18.64
C SER A 173 -5.90 2.64 -19.00
N GLN A 174 -6.65 3.24 -18.07
CA GLN A 174 -7.22 4.59 -18.27
C GLN A 174 -6.27 5.72 -17.88
N GLY A 175 -5.35 5.44 -16.94
CA GLY A 175 -4.46 6.47 -16.39
C GLY A 175 -3.16 6.64 -17.18
N ILE A 176 -2.74 5.63 -17.92
CA ILE A 176 -1.49 5.63 -18.69
C ILE A 176 -1.83 5.83 -20.17
N SER A 177 -1.60 7.03 -20.68
CA SER A 177 -2.02 7.43 -22.04
C SER A 177 -1.18 6.81 -23.18
N ASN A 178 -0.02 6.23 -22.87
CA ASN A 178 0.97 5.78 -23.87
C ASN A 178 1.17 4.25 -23.84
N LEU A 179 0.14 3.49 -23.52
CA LEU A 179 0.21 2.03 -23.65
C LEU A 179 0.31 1.65 -25.13
N ASN A 180 1.38 0.95 -25.50
CA ASN A 180 1.55 0.44 -26.87
C ASN A 180 0.48 -0.60 -27.22
N GLU A 181 -0.02 -1.32 -26.23
CA GLU A 181 -1.08 -2.31 -26.35
C GLU A 181 -2.06 -2.20 -25.17
N PRO A 182 -3.36 -2.42 -25.39
CA PRO A 182 -4.34 -2.41 -24.31
C PRO A 182 -4.09 -3.59 -23.37
N LEU A 183 -4.19 -3.35 -22.05
CA LEU A 183 -4.09 -4.42 -21.06
C LEU A 183 -5.31 -5.34 -21.11
N ASP A 184 -5.10 -6.63 -20.94
CA ASP A 184 -6.20 -7.58 -20.73
C ASP A 184 -6.80 -7.37 -19.32
N LEU A 185 -7.97 -6.74 -19.32
CA LEU A 185 -8.71 -6.44 -18.08
C LEU A 185 -9.42 -7.66 -17.50
N LYS A 186 -9.48 -8.77 -18.23
CA LYS A 186 -10.09 -10.03 -17.77
C LYS A 186 -9.05 -11.03 -17.25
N PHE A 187 -7.80 -10.60 -17.12
CA PHE A 187 -6.75 -11.44 -16.59
C PHE A 187 -7.13 -11.96 -15.20
N SER A 188 -7.05 -13.26 -15.03
CA SER A 188 -7.28 -13.94 -13.75
C SER A 188 -5.99 -14.58 -13.28
N VAL A 189 -5.55 -14.24 -12.09
CA VAL A 189 -4.38 -14.86 -11.47
C VAL A 189 -4.77 -16.28 -11.02
N PRO A 190 -4.10 -17.33 -11.51
CA PRO A 190 -4.33 -18.69 -11.05
C PRO A 190 -4.09 -18.76 -9.53
N GLY A 191 -5.08 -19.23 -8.78
CA GLY A 191 -4.96 -19.34 -7.32
C GLY A 191 -5.40 -18.10 -6.53
N LEU A 192 -5.87 -17.03 -7.18
CA LEU A 192 -6.53 -15.90 -6.51
C LEU A 192 -7.88 -16.35 -5.91
N GLN A 193 -7.81 -17.32 -5.03
CA GLN A 193 -8.93 -17.74 -4.20
C GLN A 193 -8.68 -17.24 -2.79
N LEU A 194 -9.73 -16.75 -2.15
CA LEU A 194 -9.72 -16.43 -0.73
C LEU A 194 -8.98 -17.53 0.04
N THR A 195 -7.94 -17.19 0.77
CA THR A 195 -7.42 -18.10 1.78
C THR A 195 -8.56 -18.46 2.72
N GLN A 196 -8.53 -19.68 3.25
CA GLN A 196 -9.62 -20.16 4.11
C GLN A 196 -9.93 -19.19 5.25
N THR A 197 -8.90 -18.54 5.80
CA THR A 197 -8.99 -17.49 6.82
C THR A 197 -9.74 -16.24 6.32
N GLN A 198 -9.56 -15.84 5.07
CA GLN A 198 -10.28 -14.69 4.47
C GLN A 198 -11.74 -15.05 4.16
N ARG A 199 -12.02 -16.31 3.80
CA ARG A 199 -13.40 -16.81 3.64
C ARG A 199 -14.15 -16.86 4.95
N GLU A 200 -13.50 -17.29 6.02
CA GLU A 200 -14.10 -17.35 7.36
C GLU A 200 -14.42 -15.94 7.86
N VAL A 201 -13.48 -14.99 7.75
CA VAL A 201 -13.70 -13.58 8.13
C VAL A 201 -14.84 -12.95 7.30
N SER A 202 -14.93 -13.25 6.01
CA SER A 202 -16.01 -12.76 5.15
C SER A 202 -17.37 -13.38 5.51
N GLN A 203 -17.43 -14.66 5.87
CA GLN A 203 -18.66 -15.32 6.30
C GLN A 203 -19.13 -14.85 7.68
N TYR A 204 -18.21 -14.62 8.62
CA TYR A 204 -18.54 -14.09 9.94
C TYR A 204 -19.01 -12.64 9.89
N GLY A 205 -18.47 -11.82 8.98
CA GLY A 205 -18.86 -10.41 8.82
C GLY A 205 -20.23 -10.20 8.18
N LEU A 206 -20.72 -11.14 7.38
CA LEU A 206 -21.99 -11.01 6.65
C LEU A 206 -23.21 -11.54 7.41
N ASN A 207 -23.04 -12.40 8.42
CA ASN A 207 -24.15 -13.08 9.08
C ASN A 207 -24.55 -12.52 10.44
N GLN A 208 -23.84 -11.55 10.97
CA GLN A 208 -24.24 -10.88 12.20
C GLN A 208 -24.24 -9.36 12.00
N GLY A 209 -25.40 -8.82 11.67
CA GLY A 209 -25.69 -7.40 11.59
C GLY A 209 -25.55 -6.67 12.95
N LYS A 210 -24.43 -6.87 13.62
CA LYS A 210 -23.91 -6.07 14.73
C LYS A 210 -22.39 -6.22 14.78
N THR A 211 -21.75 -5.19 14.36
CA THR A 211 -20.70 -4.52 15.10
C THR A 211 -20.17 -5.30 16.25
N ALA A 212 -19.05 -5.47 16.28
CA ALA A 212 -18.28 -5.65 17.47
C ALA A 212 -17.26 -6.72 17.26
N TRP A 213 -16.45 -6.46 16.33
CA TRP A 213 -15.07 -6.60 16.69
C TRP A 213 -14.78 -5.47 17.67
N ARG A 214 -15.10 -5.72 18.92
CA ARG A 214 -14.54 -4.99 20.03
C ARG A 214 -13.11 -5.44 20.19
N CYS A 215 -12.24 -4.63 19.74
CA CYS A 215 -10.82 -4.75 19.97
C CYS A 215 -10.44 -4.62 21.47
N ASP A 216 -11.42 -4.53 22.34
CA ASP A 216 -11.30 -4.54 23.80
C ASP A 216 -10.74 -5.88 24.32
N LEU A 217 -10.59 -6.87 23.43
CA LEU A 217 -10.05 -8.18 23.75
C LEU A 217 -8.88 -8.58 22.88
N CYS A 218 -8.42 -7.71 22.02
CA CYS A 218 -7.20 -7.94 21.28
C CYS A 218 -6.02 -7.64 22.19
N SER A 219 -5.69 -8.61 23.02
CA SER A 219 -4.45 -8.58 23.79
C SER A 219 -3.24 -8.37 22.87
N ASP A 220 -3.38 -8.68 21.58
CA ASP A 220 -2.35 -8.48 20.57
C ASP A 220 -2.32 -7.03 20.08
N SER A 221 -3.42 -6.35 19.94
CA SER A 221 -3.47 -4.93 19.63
C SER A 221 -2.98 -4.06 20.79
N GLU A 222 -3.10 -4.51 22.04
CA GLU A 222 -2.46 -3.84 23.16
C GLU A 222 -0.92 -3.96 23.08
N CYS A 223 -0.39 -5.05 22.57
CA CYS A 223 1.05 -5.20 22.37
C CYS A 223 1.56 -4.28 21.28
N GLU A 224 0.87 -4.16 20.16
CA GLU A 224 1.22 -3.23 19.08
C GLU A 224 1.05 -1.78 19.54
N HIS A 225 -0.02 -1.48 20.23
CA HIS A 225 -0.24 -0.16 20.80
C HIS A 225 0.82 0.25 21.84
N ARG A 226 1.33 -0.69 22.64
CA ARG A 226 2.42 -0.44 23.60
C ARG A 226 3.73 -0.11 22.91
N LEU A 227 4.06 -0.80 21.80
CA LEU A 227 5.28 -0.51 21.05
C LEU A 227 5.31 0.93 20.53
N PHE A 228 4.18 1.44 20.02
CA PHE A 228 4.08 2.82 19.55
C PHE A 228 3.87 3.82 20.70
N SER A 229 3.12 3.46 21.73
CA SER A 229 2.90 4.32 22.91
C SER A 229 4.18 4.53 23.72
N ASP A 230 5.07 3.55 23.77
CA ASP A 230 6.35 3.67 24.46
C ASP A 230 7.39 4.48 23.69
N LEU A 231 7.23 4.63 22.37
CA LEU A 231 8.02 5.53 21.53
C LEU A 231 7.60 6.99 21.64
N LEU A 232 6.39 7.26 22.15
CA LEU A 232 5.84 8.60 22.33
C LEU A 232 6.11 9.20 23.73
N LYS A 233 6.72 8.45 24.64
CA LYS A 233 7.18 8.92 25.96
C LYS A 233 8.67 9.24 25.94
#